data_48002d571314776a8b075bc3525c6d6f
#
_entry.id   48002d571314776a8b075bc3525c6d6f
#
_cell.length_a   1.000
_cell.length_b   1.000
_cell.length_c   1.000
_cell.angle_alpha   90.00
_cell.angle_beta   90.00
_cell.angle_gamma   90.00
#
_symmetry.space_group_name_H-M   'P 1'
#
loop_
_entity.id
_entity.type
_entity.pdbx_description
1 polymer ?
#
loop_
_entity_poly.entity_id
_entity_poly.type
_entity_poly.pdbx_seq_one_letter_code
_entity_poly.pdbx_strand_id
1 'polypeptide(L)'
;RVVRAISQGVGRTFSRIGRSPLVASLLASVSIAVVGLSAAGLVVASAWWGGAEEAGTWQDAVSITGSVWVMTFGVPIRLSGVDYSLLPWGLMIIPGWLGHQAGRWLARVVRPSRRRSLTASVVLTTVFSSVFVAGVSVVSGVPEVQTSARRALVMAGAVTFVAVGSGLW
;
A
#
# COMPACT_ATOMS: atom_id res chain seq x y z
N ARG A 1 5.77 28.38 -27.37
CA ARG A 1 5.35 29.20 -26.19
C ARG A 1 4.18 28.55 -25.44
N VAL A 2 3.18 27.99 -26.14
CA VAL A 2 2.01 27.33 -25.52
C VAL A 2 2.39 26.12 -24.66
N VAL A 3 3.29 25.25 -25.12
CA VAL A 3 3.73 24.05 -24.38
C VAL A 3 4.43 24.41 -23.06
N ARG A 4 5.20 25.51 -23.03
CA ARG A 4 5.81 26.00 -21.76
C ARG A 4 4.76 26.55 -20.79
N ALA A 5 3.71 27.18 -21.25
CA ALA A 5 2.63 27.69 -20.41
C ALA A 5 1.83 26.53 -19.78
N ILE A 6 1.57 25.47 -20.53
CA ILE A 6 0.87 24.27 -20.05
C ILE A 6 1.72 23.54 -18.98
N SER A 7 3.03 23.36 -19.24
CA SER A 7 3.90 22.69 -18.27
C SER A 7 4.08 23.50 -16.98
N GLN A 8 4.10 24.83 -17.05
CA GLN A 8 4.15 25.70 -15.87
C GLN A 8 2.81 25.73 -15.11
N GLY A 9 1.68 25.65 -15.82
CA GLY A 9 0.34 25.58 -15.21
C GLY A 9 0.16 24.29 -14.42
N VAL A 10 0.48 23.15 -15.03
CA VAL A 10 0.43 21.83 -14.39
C VAL A 10 1.34 21.77 -13.16
N GLY A 11 2.59 22.24 -13.26
CA GLY A 11 3.53 22.27 -12.14
C GLY A 11 3.05 23.12 -10.96
N ARG A 12 2.38 24.27 -11.21
CA ARG A 12 1.82 25.14 -10.16
C ARG A 12 0.60 24.52 -9.48
N THR A 13 -0.24 23.82 -10.20
CA THR A 13 -1.41 23.13 -9.64
C THR A 13 -0.96 21.97 -8.75
N PHE A 14 -0.03 21.13 -9.18
CA PHE A 14 0.54 20.08 -8.36
C PHE A 14 1.27 20.62 -7.11
N SER A 15 1.96 21.75 -7.21
CA SER A 15 2.63 22.35 -6.07
C SER A 15 1.67 22.95 -5.03
N ARG A 16 0.44 23.32 -5.43
CA ARG A 16 -0.59 23.77 -4.48
C ARG A 16 -1.31 22.59 -3.82
N ILE A 17 -1.59 21.53 -4.57
CA ILE A 17 -2.25 20.32 -4.08
C ILE A 17 -1.37 19.61 -3.03
N GLY A 18 -0.06 19.51 -3.24
CA GLY A 18 0.88 18.90 -2.29
C GLY A 18 1.09 19.67 -0.97
N ARG A 19 0.55 20.91 -0.84
CA ARG A 19 0.67 21.70 0.40
C ARG A 19 -0.32 21.29 1.48
N SER A 20 -1.38 20.57 1.15
CA SER A 20 -2.31 19.99 2.13
C SER A 20 -1.75 18.67 2.64
N PRO A 21 -1.52 18.52 3.95
CA PRO A 21 -1.03 17.27 4.51
C PRO A 21 -1.99 16.09 4.22
N LEU A 22 -3.28 16.37 4.12
CA LEU A 22 -4.29 15.38 3.83
C LEU A 22 -4.17 14.84 2.40
N VAL A 23 -4.04 15.72 1.41
CA VAL A 23 -3.88 15.31 0.00
C VAL A 23 -2.55 14.59 -0.23
N ALA A 24 -1.47 15.09 0.36
CA ALA A 24 -0.17 14.43 0.27
C ALA A 24 -0.21 13.01 0.88
N SER A 25 -0.85 12.86 2.04
CA SER A 25 -1.00 11.55 2.70
C SER A 25 -1.86 10.58 1.89
N LEU A 26 -2.95 11.06 1.30
CA LEU A 26 -3.80 10.25 0.43
C LEU A 26 -3.02 9.77 -0.80
N LEU A 27 -2.30 10.66 -1.48
CA LEU A 27 -1.47 10.31 -2.63
C LEU A 27 -0.37 9.30 -2.26
N ALA A 28 0.27 9.47 -1.11
CA ALA A 28 1.27 8.52 -0.62
C ALA A 28 0.65 7.13 -0.40
N SER A 29 -0.51 7.06 0.27
CA SER A 29 -1.21 5.80 0.53
C SER A 29 -1.68 5.11 -0.76
N VAL A 30 -2.25 5.86 -1.69
CA VAL A 30 -2.67 5.34 -3.01
C VAL A 30 -1.45 4.82 -3.78
N SER A 31 -0.32 5.53 -3.75
CA SER A 31 0.91 5.10 -4.41
C SER A 31 1.44 3.79 -3.84
N ILE A 32 1.47 3.64 -2.50
CA ILE A 32 1.86 2.40 -1.82
C ILE A 32 0.94 1.25 -2.27
N ALA A 33 -0.37 1.49 -2.31
CA ALA A 33 -1.34 0.48 -2.69
C ALA A 33 -1.22 0.07 -4.16
N VAL A 34 -1.16 1.03 -5.08
CA VAL A 34 -1.04 0.76 -6.53
C VAL A 34 0.24 0.01 -6.85
N VAL A 35 1.38 0.49 -6.35
CA VAL A 35 2.67 -0.17 -6.62
C VAL A 35 2.71 -1.55 -5.97
N GLY A 36 2.23 -1.69 -4.74
CA GLY A 36 2.21 -2.97 -4.03
C GLY A 36 1.29 -4.00 -4.69
N LEU A 37 0.06 -3.61 -5.06
CA LEU A 37 -0.86 -4.47 -5.79
C LEU A 37 -0.34 -4.85 -7.19
N SER A 38 0.29 -3.89 -7.89
CA SER A 38 0.89 -4.20 -9.20
C SER A 38 2.03 -5.21 -9.06
N ALA A 39 2.88 -5.08 -8.05
CA ALA A 39 3.94 -6.04 -7.78
C ALA A 39 3.38 -7.43 -7.44
N ALA A 40 2.38 -7.51 -6.55
CA ALA A 40 1.70 -8.76 -6.22
C ALA A 40 1.02 -9.38 -7.46
N GLY A 41 0.35 -8.57 -8.27
CA GLY A 41 -0.29 -9.00 -9.51
C GLY A 41 0.69 -9.56 -10.53
N LEU A 42 1.88 -8.96 -10.66
CA LEU A 42 2.93 -9.50 -11.53
C LEU A 42 3.43 -10.87 -11.07
N VAL A 43 3.58 -11.07 -9.75
CA VAL A 43 3.97 -12.36 -9.19
C VAL A 43 2.89 -13.41 -9.47
N VAL A 44 1.61 -13.09 -9.24
CA VAL A 44 0.49 -14.00 -9.50
C VAL A 44 0.38 -14.31 -10.99
N ALA A 45 0.48 -13.28 -11.85
CA ALA A 45 0.43 -13.46 -13.30
C ALA A 45 1.59 -14.33 -13.82
N SER A 46 2.81 -14.16 -13.30
CA SER A 46 3.95 -14.98 -13.68
C SER A 46 3.77 -16.45 -13.29
N ALA A 47 3.20 -16.70 -12.12
CA ALA A 47 2.85 -18.06 -11.68
C ALA A 47 1.75 -18.67 -12.55
N TRP A 48 0.78 -17.85 -12.95
CA TRP A 48 -0.32 -18.27 -13.84
C TRP A 48 0.18 -18.69 -15.22
N TRP A 49 1.07 -17.90 -15.83
CA TRP A 49 1.65 -18.26 -17.13
C TRP A 49 2.64 -19.42 -17.08
N GLY A 50 3.18 -19.73 -15.90
CA GLY A 50 4.18 -20.79 -15.73
C GLY A 50 3.63 -22.21 -15.65
N GLY A 51 2.30 -22.46 -15.78
CA GLY A 51 1.80 -23.85 -15.79
C GLY A 51 0.48 -24.13 -15.13
N ALA A 52 -0.32 -23.13 -14.83
CA ALA A 52 -1.63 -23.37 -14.22
C ALA A 52 -2.71 -23.51 -15.29
N GLU A 53 -2.63 -24.53 -16.16
CA GLU A 53 -3.72 -24.86 -17.11
C GLU A 53 -5.04 -25.20 -16.40
N GLU A 54 -4.99 -25.51 -15.10
CA GLU A 54 -6.16 -25.72 -14.22
C GLU A 54 -6.47 -24.51 -13.35
N ALA A 55 -5.79 -23.40 -13.54
CA ALA A 55 -5.96 -22.22 -12.72
C ALA A 55 -7.31 -21.58 -13.01
N GLY A 56 -8.18 -21.60 -12.05
CA GLY A 56 -9.49 -21.01 -11.91
C GLY A 56 -9.85 -19.78 -12.75
N THR A 57 -10.86 -19.05 -12.35
CA THR A 57 -11.33 -17.87 -13.08
C THR A 57 -10.39 -16.68 -12.88
N TRP A 58 -10.48 -15.68 -13.75
CA TRP A 58 -9.79 -14.40 -13.58
C TRP A 58 -10.12 -13.74 -12.22
N GLN A 59 -11.31 -13.98 -11.68
CA GLN A 59 -11.71 -13.51 -10.35
C GLN A 59 -10.85 -14.11 -9.24
N ASP A 60 -10.49 -15.39 -9.38
CA ASP A 60 -9.60 -16.07 -8.44
C ASP A 60 -8.20 -15.43 -8.46
N ALA A 61 -7.68 -15.07 -9.65
CA ALA A 61 -6.39 -14.38 -9.78
C ALA A 61 -6.38 -13.03 -9.08
N VAL A 62 -7.45 -12.25 -9.18
CA VAL A 62 -7.61 -10.96 -8.49
C VAL A 62 -7.66 -11.17 -6.98
N SER A 63 -8.45 -12.14 -6.51
CA SER A 63 -8.57 -12.46 -5.09
C SER A 63 -7.24 -12.95 -4.50
N ILE A 64 -6.51 -13.80 -5.22
CA ILE A 64 -5.17 -14.27 -4.84
C ILE A 64 -4.20 -13.08 -4.79
N THR A 65 -4.22 -12.17 -5.78
CA THR A 65 -3.38 -10.98 -5.80
C THR A 65 -3.62 -10.10 -4.58
N GLY A 66 -4.87 -9.84 -4.23
CA GLY A 66 -5.22 -9.08 -3.03
C GLY A 66 -4.76 -9.78 -1.75
N SER A 67 -4.94 -11.09 -1.66
CA SER A 67 -4.52 -11.89 -0.51
C SER A 67 -2.99 -11.89 -0.36
N VAL A 68 -2.23 -12.10 -1.45
CA VAL A 68 -0.77 -12.03 -1.47
C VAL A 68 -0.30 -10.63 -1.01
N TRP A 69 -0.94 -9.58 -1.50
CA TRP A 69 -0.58 -8.23 -1.08
C TRP A 69 -0.85 -7.97 0.40
N VAL A 70 -1.99 -8.42 0.93
CA VAL A 70 -2.30 -8.32 2.37
C VAL A 70 -1.29 -9.11 3.22
N MET A 71 -0.84 -10.28 2.75
CA MET A 71 0.21 -11.07 3.42
C MET A 71 1.53 -10.30 3.55
N THR A 72 1.87 -9.42 2.61
CA THR A 72 3.11 -8.63 2.69
C THR A 72 3.16 -7.74 3.93
N PHE A 73 2.01 -7.42 4.54
CA PHE A 73 1.92 -6.71 5.81
C PHE A 73 1.98 -7.62 7.04
N GLY A 74 2.27 -8.92 6.85
CA GLY A 74 2.36 -9.89 7.95
C GLY A 74 1.02 -10.38 8.47
N VAL A 75 -0.04 -10.25 7.69
CA VAL A 75 -1.37 -10.75 8.06
C VAL A 75 -1.44 -12.25 7.81
N PRO A 76 -1.73 -13.08 8.81
CA PRO A 76 -1.88 -14.52 8.60
C PRO A 76 -3.11 -14.82 7.75
N ILE A 77 -2.97 -15.81 6.88
CA ILE A 77 -4.07 -16.33 6.06
C ILE A 77 -4.57 -17.61 6.71
N ARG A 78 -5.88 -17.77 6.76
CA ARG A 78 -6.53 -19.00 7.17
C ARG A 78 -6.95 -19.78 5.93
N LEU A 79 -6.32 -20.95 5.73
CA LEU A 79 -6.65 -21.89 4.66
C LEU A 79 -7.28 -23.13 5.29
N SER A 80 -8.51 -23.45 4.92
CA SER A 80 -9.21 -24.68 5.40
C SER A 80 -9.18 -24.85 6.91
N GLY A 81 -9.27 -23.72 7.68
CA GLY A 81 -9.29 -23.76 9.14
C GLY A 81 -7.92 -23.74 9.83
N VAL A 82 -6.81 -23.80 9.07
CA VAL A 82 -5.45 -23.71 9.59
C VAL A 82 -4.89 -22.31 9.38
N ASP A 83 -4.36 -21.69 10.44
CA ASP A 83 -3.72 -20.38 10.36
C ASP A 83 -2.29 -20.56 9.79
N TYR A 84 -2.06 -20.13 8.56
CA TYR A 84 -0.74 -20.05 7.96
C TYR A 84 -0.13 -18.69 8.27
N SER A 85 0.78 -18.65 9.22
CA SER A 85 1.55 -17.45 9.57
C SER A 85 2.97 -17.50 9.00
N LEU A 86 3.13 -18.07 7.82
CA LEU A 86 4.39 -17.99 7.11
C LEU A 86 4.64 -16.53 6.74
N LEU A 87 5.23 -15.80 7.70
CA LEU A 87 5.84 -14.50 7.45
C LEU A 87 7.11 -14.72 6.63
N PRO A 88 7.08 -14.61 5.30
CA PRO A 88 8.32 -14.41 4.59
C PRO A 88 8.77 -12.98 4.91
N TRP A 89 9.64 -12.82 5.90
CA TRP A 89 10.23 -11.53 6.27
C TRP A 89 10.67 -10.73 5.03
N GLY A 90 11.06 -11.44 3.95
CA GLY A 90 11.40 -10.85 2.67
C GLY A 90 10.26 -10.08 2.00
N LEU A 91 9.01 -10.52 2.13
CA LEU A 91 7.88 -9.82 1.51
C LEU A 91 7.52 -8.52 2.26
N MET A 92 7.79 -8.43 3.56
CA MET A 92 7.58 -7.21 4.35
C MET A 92 8.54 -6.08 3.94
N ILE A 93 9.65 -6.40 3.27
CA ILE A 93 10.58 -5.40 2.75
C ILE A 93 9.89 -4.50 1.71
N ILE A 94 8.97 -5.03 0.91
CA ILE A 94 8.28 -4.28 -0.14
C ILE A 94 7.45 -3.13 0.44
N PRO A 95 6.44 -3.36 1.31
CA PRO A 95 5.69 -2.27 1.91
C PRO A 95 6.54 -1.41 2.83
N GLY A 96 7.54 -1.97 3.50
CA GLY A 96 8.51 -1.22 4.29
C GLY A 96 9.30 -0.22 3.45
N TRP A 97 9.85 -0.65 2.33
CA TRP A 97 10.59 0.22 1.41
C TRP A 97 9.68 1.28 0.76
N LEU A 98 8.49 0.89 0.30
CA LEU A 98 7.52 1.81 -0.28
C LEU A 98 7.09 2.87 0.75
N GLY A 99 6.81 2.47 1.98
CA GLY A 99 6.48 3.37 3.08
C GLY A 99 7.63 4.33 3.41
N HIS A 100 8.87 3.83 3.45
CA HIS A 100 10.06 4.65 3.65
C HIS A 100 10.20 5.71 2.54
N GLN A 101 10.05 5.33 1.28
CA GLN A 101 10.10 6.27 0.15
C GLN A 101 8.94 7.30 0.21
N ALA A 102 7.76 6.86 0.61
CA ALA A 102 6.61 7.76 0.84
C ALA A 102 6.92 8.76 1.95
N GLY A 103 7.55 8.34 3.05
CA GLY A 103 8.01 9.22 4.14
C GLY A 103 9.01 10.26 3.66
N ARG A 104 10.02 9.85 2.89
CA ARG A 104 10.99 10.79 2.29
C ARG A 104 10.33 11.78 1.34
N TRP A 105 9.34 11.35 0.56
CA TRP A 105 8.59 12.22 -0.32
C TRP A 105 7.74 13.22 0.48
N LEU A 106 7.04 12.76 1.53
CA LEU A 106 6.27 13.61 2.42
C LEU A 106 7.14 14.69 3.10
N ALA A 107 8.34 14.31 3.56
CA ALA A 107 9.29 15.26 4.17
C ALA A 107 9.70 16.39 3.20
N ARG A 108 9.72 16.12 1.90
CA ARG A 108 10.06 17.12 0.87
C ARG A 108 8.88 18.02 0.48
N VAL A 109 7.66 17.45 0.44
CA VAL A 109 6.46 18.12 -0.08
C VAL A 109 5.73 18.90 1.02
N VAL A 110 5.63 18.31 2.22
CA VAL A 110 5.03 18.96 3.39
C VAL A 110 6.07 19.87 4.02
N ARG A 111 5.81 21.18 4.03
CA ARG A 111 6.76 22.18 4.55
C ARG A 111 7.27 21.83 5.94
N PRO A 112 8.60 21.70 6.14
CA PRO A 112 9.20 21.27 7.41
C PRO A 112 9.03 22.27 8.57
N SER A 113 8.49 23.46 8.31
CA SER A 113 8.33 24.54 9.32
C SER A 113 7.35 24.21 10.46
N ARG A 114 6.56 23.14 10.34
CA ARG A 114 5.65 22.68 11.40
C ARG A 114 5.79 21.16 11.60
N ARG A 115 6.53 20.76 12.62
CA ARG A 115 6.62 19.35 13.06
C ARG A 115 5.24 18.70 13.18
N ARG A 116 4.23 19.43 13.66
CA ARG A 116 2.83 18.97 13.74
C ARG A 116 2.26 18.54 12.38
N SER A 117 2.61 19.23 11.31
CA SER A 117 2.14 18.88 9.95
C SER A 117 2.74 17.58 9.44
N LEU A 118 4.02 17.32 9.72
CA LEU A 118 4.68 16.05 9.38
C LEU A 118 4.10 14.89 10.17
N THR A 119 3.94 15.04 11.49
CA THR A 119 3.31 14.01 12.33
C THR A 119 1.88 13.71 11.86
N ALA A 120 1.09 14.76 11.56
CA ALA A 120 -0.25 14.57 11.01
C ALA A 120 -0.22 13.80 9.68
N SER A 121 0.74 14.08 8.80
CA SER A 121 0.88 13.36 7.52
C SER A 121 1.23 11.89 7.73
N VAL A 122 2.10 11.56 8.67
CA VAL A 122 2.42 10.16 8.99
C VAL A 122 1.18 9.44 9.49
N VAL A 123 0.47 10.04 10.46
CA VAL A 123 -0.76 9.44 11.02
C VAL A 123 -1.82 9.25 9.94
N LEU A 124 -2.07 10.26 9.12
CA LEU A 124 -3.05 10.17 8.03
C LEU A 124 -2.66 9.11 7.00
N THR A 125 -1.39 9.03 6.58
CA THR A 125 -0.91 8.01 5.65
C THR A 125 -1.08 6.62 6.26
N THR A 126 -0.76 6.46 7.55
CA THR A 126 -0.96 5.20 8.27
C THR A 126 -2.43 4.80 8.29
N VAL A 127 -3.34 5.72 8.64
CA VAL A 127 -4.79 5.44 8.68
C VAL A 127 -5.32 5.07 7.29
N PHE A 128 -5.01 5.85 6.26
CA PHE A 128 -5.47 5.57 4.90
C PHE A 128 -4.94 4.23 4.38
N SER A 129 -3.65 3.93 4.58
CA SER A 129 -3.07 2.66 4.18
C SER A 129 -3.70 1.48 4.93
N SER A 130 -3.91 1.61 6.25
CA SER A 130 -4.54 0.57 7.06
C SER A 130 -5.98 0.27 6.62
N VAL A 131 -6.77 1.31 6.39
CA VAL A 131 -8.15 1.17 5.90
C VAL A 131 -8.17 0.53 4.52
N PHE A 132 -7.25 0.93 3.64
CA PHE A 132 -7.16 0.37 2.30
C PHE A 132 -6.78 -1.12 2.33
N VAL A 133 -5.78 -1.52 3.13
CA VAL A 133 -5.38 -2.94 3.29
C VAL A 133 -6.52 -3.75 3.89
N ALA A 134 -7.21 -3.22 4.90
CA ALA A 134 -8.37 -3.88 5.49
C ALA A 134 -9.52 -4.03 4.47
N GLY A 135 -9.76 -3.00 3.64
CA GLY A 135 -10.75 -3.07 2.56
C GLY A 135 -10.41 -4.15 1.53
N VAL A 136 -9.15 -4.21 1.09
CA VAL A 136 -8.70 -5.27 0.18
C VAL A 136 -8.86 -6.64 0.82
N SER A 137 -8.55 -6.81 2.11
CA SER A 137 -8.71 -8.10 2.80
C SER A 137 -10.16 -8.59 2.86
N VAL A 138 -11.13 -7.66 2.85
CA VAL A 138 -12.56 -8.01 2.81
C VAL A 138 -12.98 -8.42 1.39
N VAL A 139 -12.52 -7.67 0.39
CA VAL A 139 -12.92 -7.90 -1.02
C VAL A 139 -12.23 -9.11 -1.63
N SER A 140 -10.98 -9.37 -1.24
CA SER A 140 -10.21 -10.53 -1.74
C SER A 140 -10.45 -11.83 -0.97
N GLY A 141 -11.24 -11.79 0.11
CA GLY A 141 -11.60 -12.99 0.86
C GLY A 141 -12.46 -13.94 0.03
N VAL A 142 -11.95 -15.14 -0.23
CA VAL A 142 -12.75 -16.29 -0.76
C VAL A 142 -13.06 -17.22 0.41
N PRO A 143 -14.12 -18.03 0.32
CA PRO A 143 -14.53 -18.93 1.43
C PRO A 143 -13.41 -19.80 1.96
N GLU A 144 -12.47 -20.17 1.10
CA GLU A 144 -11.32 -21.03 1.41
C GLU A 144 -10.14 -20.25 2.00
N VAL A 145 -10.04 -18.94 1.72
CA VAL A 145 -8.94 -18.06 2.15
C VAL A 145 -9.53 -16.89 2.91
N GLN A 146 -9.50 -16.97 4.23
CA GLN A 146 -10.03 -15.92 5.09
C GLN A 146 -8.89 -15.10 5.68
N THR A 147 -8.97 -13.80 5.50
CA THR A 147 -8.10 -12.83 6.16
C THR A 147 -8.93 -12.01 7.16
N SER A 148 -8.38 -11.78 8.35
CA SER A 148 -9.06 -10.94 9.34
C SER A 148 -8.82 -9.46 9.04
N ALA A 149 -9.85 -8.73 8.63
CA ALA A 149 -9.79 -7.29 8.37
C ALA A 149 -9.25 -6.51 9.59
N ARG A 150 -9.60 -6.93 10.81
CA ARG A 150 -9.08 -6.32 12.04
C ARG A 150 -7.57 -6.51 12.18
N ARG A 151 -7.05 -7.71 11.91
CA ARG A 151 -5.61 -7.98 11.93
C ARG A 151 -4.92 -7.23 10.81
N ALA A 152 -5.51 -7.18 9.61
CA ALA A 152 -5.01 -6.43 8.46
C ALA A 152 -4.87 -4.94 8.80
N LEU A 153 -5.87 -4.35 9.43
CA LEU A 153 -5.86 -2.95 9.84
C LEU A 153 -4.73 -2.65 10.83
N VAL A 154 -4.55 -3.47 11.86
CA VAL A 154 -3.51 -3.27 12.89
C VAL A 154 -2.11 -3.47 12.33
N MET A 155 -1.89 -4.58 11.59
CA MET A 155 -0.56 -4.91 11.06
C MET A 155 -0.13 -3.94 9.97
N ALA A 156 -1.01 -3.59 9.04
CA ALA A 156 -0.72 -2.58 8.03
C ALA A 156 -0.45 -1.21 8.68
N GLY A 157 -1.19 -0.86 9.74
CA GLY A 157 -0.94 0.34 10.51
C GLY A 157 0.45 0.36 11.12
N ALA A 158 0.85 -0.69 11.81
CA ALA A 158 2.16 -0.79 12.43
C ALA A 158 3.29 -0.70 11.40
N VAL A 159 3.21 -1.50 10.33
CA VAL A 159 4.23 -1.52 9.26
C VAL A 159 4.33 -0.15 8.58
N THR A 160 3.19 0.44 8.20
CA THR A 160 3.19 1.74 7.51
C THR A 160 3.69 2.85 8.42
N PHE A 161 3.29 2.86 9.69
CA PHE A 161 3.72 3.88 10.66
C PHE A 161 5.25 3.87 10.83
N VAL A 162 5.84 2.69 11.05
CA VAL A 162 7.29 2.53 11.19
C VAL A 162 8.00 2.89 9.89
N ALA A 163 7.51 2.40 8.76
CA ALA A 163 8.14 2.62 7.46
C ALA A 163 8.10 4.09 7.04
N VAL A 164 6.93 4.74 7.11
CA VAL A 164 6.79 6.17 6.77
C VAL A 164 7.53 7.04 7.78
N GLY A 165 7.45 6.70 9.06
CA GLY A 165 8.17 7.39 10.13
C GLY A 165 9.69 7.34 9.91
N SER A 166 10.25 6.18 9.55
CA SER A 166 11.69 6.05 9.26
C SER A 166 12.14 6.86 8.03
N GLY A 167 11.25 7.09 7.09
CA GLY A 167 11.54 7.91 5.89
C GLY A 167 11.61 9.41 6.15
N LEU A 168 11.22 9.89 7.34
CA LEU A 168 11.31 11.31 7.71
C LEU A 168 12.70 11.72 8.19
N TRP A 169 13.55 10.74 8.55
CA TRP A 169 14.94 10.92 9.01
C TRP A 169 15.92 10.70 7.87
#